data_d087f8c5b7ad0ff4fac76845ebc406df
#
_entry.id   d087f8c5b7ad0ff4fac76845ebc406df
#
_cell.length_a   1.000
_cell.length_b   1.000
_cell.length_c   1.000
_cell.angle_alpha   90.00
_cell.angle_beta   90.00
_cell.angle_gamma   90.00
#
_symmetry.space_group_name_H-M   'P 1'
#
loop_
_entity.id
_entity.type
_entity.pdbx_description
1 polymer ?
#
loop_
_entity_poly.entity_id
_entity_poly.type
_entity_poly.pdbx_seq_one_letter_code
_entity_poly.pdbx_strand_id
1 'polypeptide(L)'
;MSPISSKILMDKKPKITTRQWITLGIVLPLYLLFLYWVESWWGLLLVPFIIDFYTTRFINWYWWRKSSSGVVRTLMGWVDAIVFALVAIYFLNLYFFQNFVIPSSSLEKTLLTGDYLLVSKLSYGPRIPQTPLTMPLTQHNLPVWLGGGKSYVEWPKWDYRRVKGFGQVKPGDIVVFNYPSGDTVANNFQAQDYYQLVYSTGAQALGVNEPSDSLAPAVQRMAYEKIYAVGHNMLWSEPSVGGIITRPVDRRENYVKRCVGGPGQTLQIKNNVIYLDGKAQPQPKDVQFNYLVHFKRLPTPDFCKENEITEEDLQRNEAGTVTMPLTEALRQKLERMPDLCDKPVKAPSFDQWLFPLDMAKKWSTSDYGPLWIPKRGATIKLTLANLPIYERCIAVYEGNRLEVNGGKILINGHAVDSYTFKMDYYWMMGDNRDNSADSRF
;
A
#
# COMPACT_ATOMS: atom_id res chain seq x y z
N MET A 1 -17.41 -65.39 46.53
CA MET A 1 -16.86 -64.86 45.25
C MET A 1 -18.03 -64.26 44.50
N SER A 2 -18.15 -62.93 44.53
CA SER A 2 -19.19 -62.19 43.86
C SER A 2 -18.62 -61.59 42.53
N PRO A 3 -19.29 -61.71 41.38
CA PRO A 3 -18.77 -61.17 40.13
C PRO A 3 -19.00 -59.65 40.09
N ILE A 4 -17.91 -58.93 39.95
CA ILE A 4 -17.87 -57.49 39.68
C ILE A 4 -18.45 -57.23 38.28
N SER A 5 -19.69 -56.78 38.26
CA SER A 5 -20.38 -56.32 37.04
C SER A 5 -19.77 -55.02 36.57
N SER A 6 -18.89 -55.06 35.58
CA SER A 6 -18.37 -53.92 34.86
C SER A 6 -19.46 -53.31 33.97
N LYS A 7 -20.32 -52.44 34.54
CA LYS A 7 -21.15 -51.54 33.76
C LYS A 7 -20.24 -50.45 33.16
N ILE A 8 -19.73 -50.70 31.98
CA ILE A 8 -19.23 -49.64 31.07
C ILE A 8 -20.45 -48.77 30.74
N LEU A 9 -20.60 -47.65 31.45
CA LEU A 9 -21.52 -46.59 31.06
C LEU A 9 -21.10 -46.07 29.69
N MET A 10 -21.67 -46.61 28.63
CA MET A 10 -21.67 -45.97 27.33
C MET A 10 -22.42 -44.66 27.50
N ASP A 11 -21.66 -43.55 27.61
CA ASP A 11 -22.20 -42.22 27.63
C ASP A 11 -22.99 -42.01 26.31
N LYS A 12 -24.31 -42.00 26.37
CA LYS A 12 -25.19 -41.83 25.21
C LYS A 12 -24.86 -40.51 24.59
N LYS A 13 -24.20 -40.48 23.41
CA LYS A 13 -23.97 -39.28 22.63
C LYS A 13 -25.29 -38.52 22.52
N PRO A 14 -25.28 -37.21 22.79
CA PRO A 14 -26.49 -36.40 22.73
C PRO A 14 -27.10 -36.48 21.32
N LYS A 15 -28.42 -36.75 21.26
CA LYS A 15 -29.13 -36.78 19.96
C LYS A 15 -28.99 -35.42 19.28
N ILE A 16 -28.58 -35.43 18.03
CA ILE A 16 -28.47 -34.23 17.20
C ILE A 16 -29.87 -33.63 17.03
N THR A 17 -30.06 -32.38 17.36
CA THR A 17 -31.35 -31.68 17.22
C THR A 17 -31.58 -31.24 15.78
N THR A 18 -32.83 -31.12 15.36
CA THR A 18 -33.21 -30.58 14.04
C THR A 18 -32.59 -29.22 13.77
N ARG A 19 -32.51 -28.36 14.81
CA ARG A 19 -31.86 -27.04 14.71
C ARG A 19 -30.39 -27.16 14.31
N GLN A 20 -29.66 -28.12 14.86
CA GLN A 20 -28.25 -28.35 14.54
C GLN A 20 -28.05 -28.79 13.08
N TRP A 21 -28.92 -29.68 12.59
CA TRP A 21 -28.91 -30.08 11.18
C TRP A 21 -29.21 -28.91 10.23
N ILE A 22 -30.21 -28.08 10.57
CA ILE A 22 -30.51 -26.88 9.78
C ILE A 22 -29.32 -25.93 9.79
N THR A 23 -28.71 -25.66 10.94
CA THR A 23 -27.54 -24.78 11.04
C THR A 23 -26.37 -25.32 10.22
N LEU A 24 -26.04 -26.60 10.33
CA LEU A 24 -25.00 -27.22 9.50
C LEU A 24 -25.33 -27.12 8.00
N GLY A 25 -26.62 -27.36 7.63
CA GLY A 25 -27.11 -27.26 6.25
C GLY A 25 -27.03 -25.84 5.67
N ILE A 26 -26.90 -24.82 6.50
CA ILE A 26 -26.67 -23.43 6.08
C ILE A 26 -25.16 -23.11 6.10
N VAL A 27 -24.48 -23.38 7.20
CA VAL A 27 -23.08 -22.97 7.41
C VAL A 27 -22.13 -23.70 6.45
N LEU A 28 -22.32 -25.01 6.26
CA LEU A 28 -21.41 -25.80 5.40
C LEU A 28 -21.46 -25.37 3.94
N PRO A 29 -22.62 -25.19 3.29
CA PRO A 29 -22.67 -24.68 1.92
C PRO A 29 -22.09 -23.25 1.79
N LEU A 30 -22.37 -22.35 2.75
CA LEU A 30 -21.78 -21.02 2.75
C LEU A 30 -20.26 -21.07 2.88
N TYR A 31 -19.74 -21.95 3.73
CA TYR A 31 -18.31 -22.16 3.86
C TYR A 31 -17.68 -22.72 2.58
N LEU A 32 -18.31 -23.71 1.95
CA LEU A 32 -17.83 -24.26 0.67
C LEU A 32 -17.88 -23.22 -0.45
N LEU A 33 -18.93 -22.41 -0.51
CA LEU A 33 -19.04 -21.28 -1.45
C LEU A 33 -17.92 -20.25 -1.20
N PHE A 34 -17.62 -19.97 0.05
CA PHE A 34 -16.50 -19.11 0.42
C PHE A 34 -15.15 -19.71 -0.03
N LEU A 35 -14.90 -21.00 0.19
CA LEU A 35 -13.69 -21.68 -0.29
C LEU A 35 -13.57 -21.66 -1.81
N TYR A 36 -14.69 -21.86 -2.52
CA TYR A 36 -14.75 -21.73 -3.97
C TYR A 36 -14.39 -20.32 -4.43
N TRP A 37 -14.94 -19.29 -3.80
CA TRP A 37 -14.64 -17.89 -4.12
C TRP A 37 -13.16 -17.54 -3.86
N VAL A 38 -12.62 -18.01 -2.72
CA VAL A 38 -11.20 -17.79 -2.34
C VAL A 38 -10.26 -18.69 -3.13
N GLU A 39 -10.77 -19.73 -3.84
CA GLU A 39 -10.00 -20.74 -4.55
C GLU A 39 -8.97 -21.45 -3.65
N SER A 40 -9.31 -21.69 -2.38
CA SER A 40 -8.42 -22.28 -1.38
C SER A 40 -8.91 -23.65 -0.93
N TRP A 41 -8.28 -24.71 -1.44
CA TRP A 41 -8.60 -26.09 -1.06
C TRP A 41 -8.10 -26.47 0.33
N TRP A 42 -7.12 -25.78 0.87
CA TRP A 42 -6.63 -25.99 2.24
C TRP A 42 -7.73 -25.82 3.29
N GLY A 43 -8.70 -24.96 3.04
CA GLY A 43 -9.84 -24.77 3.92
C GLY A 43 -10.71 -26.03 4.08
N LEU A 44 -10.62 -27.01 3.17
CA LEU A 44 -11.36 -28.29 3.33
C LEU A 44 -10.92 -29.06 4.57
N LEU A 45 -9.71 -28.85 5.08
CA LEU A 45 -9.24 -29.44 6.32
C LEU A 45 -10.07 -29.00 7.55
N LEU A 46 -10.80 -27.89 7.46
CA LEU A 46 -11.69 -27.41 8.54
C LEU A 46 -13.10 -28.05 8.47
N VAL A 47 -13.48 -28.64 7.34
CA VAL A 47 -14.83 -29.23 7.16
C VAL A 47 -15.14 -30.32 8.23
N PRO A 48 -14.24 -31.27 8.54
CA PRO A 48 -14.50 -32.23 9.61
C PRO A 48 -14.74 -31.59 10.96
N PHE A 49 -14.03 -30.50 11.29
CA PHE A 49 -14.20 -29.75 12.53
C PHE A 49 -15.53 -28.99 12.58
N ILE A 50 -15.98 -28.44 11.45
CA ILE A 50 -17.29 -27.79 11.33
C ILE A 50 -18.39 -28.82 11.53
N ILE A 51 -18.29 -29.98 10.92
CA ILE A 51 -19.24 -31.08 11.08
C ILE A 51 -19.25 -31.54 12.55
N ASP A 52 -18.07 -31.75 13.14
CA ASP A 52 -17.96 -32.16 14.54
C ASP A 52 -18.59 -31.14 15.49
N PHE A 53 -18.32 -29.86 15.29
CA PHE A 53 -18.86 -28.79 16.13
C PHE A 53 -20.38 -28.77 16.15
N TYR A 54 -21.05 -28.93 15.02
CA TYR A 54 -22.50 -28.87 14.92
C TYR A 54 -23.20 -30.20 15.16
N THR A 55 -22.53 -31.35 14.86
CA THR A 55 -23.21 -32.65 14.88
C THR A 55 -22.56 -33.66 15.80
N THR A 56 -21.39 -34.18 15.44
CA THR A 56 -20.81 -35.36 16.10
C THR A 56 -20.34 -35.10 17.52
N ARG A 57 -19.88 -33.88 17.80
CA ARG A 57 -19.35 -33.46 19.11
C ARG A 57 -18.36 -34.45 19.69
N PHE A 58 -17.57 -35.06 18.83
CA PHE A 58 -16.48 -35.97 19.22
C PHE A 58 -15.45 -35.18 20.05
N ILE A 59 -15.13 -33.95 19.63
CA ILE A 59 -14.30 -33.03 20.38
C ILE A 59 -15.19 -32.30 21.38
N ASN A 60 -14.82 -32.34 22.64
CA ASN A 60 -15.54 -31.62 23.69
C ASN A 60 -15.15 -30.13 23.68
N TRP A 61 -15.66 -29.35 22.68
CA TRP A 61 -15.33 -27.93 22.45
C TRP A 61 -15.54 -27.04 23.67
N TYR A 62 -16.49 -27.41 24.56
CA TYR A 62 -16.86 -26.64 25.73
C TYR A 62 -16.61 -27.40 27.04
N TRP A 63 -15.51 -28.22 27.11
CA TRP A 63 -15.18 -29.02 28.28
C TRP A 63 -15.12 -28.21 29.59
N TRP A 64 -14.65 -26.96 29.48
CA TRP A 64 -14.51 -26.03 30.60
C TRP A 64 -15.83 -25.61 31.23
N ARG A 65 -16.96 -25.63 30.50
CA ARG A 65 -18.30 -25.30 31.03
C ARG A 65 -18.78 -26.30 32.07
N LYS A 66 -18.25 -27.54 32.01
CA LYS A 66 -18.58 -28.61 32.96
C LYS A 66 -17.60 -28.69 34.14
N SER A 67 -16.59 -27.82 34.21
CA SER A 67 -15.62 -27.81 35.31
C SER A 67 -16.29 -27.47 36.62
N SER A 68 -15.90 -28.14 37.69
CA SER A 68 -16.33 -27.86 39.06
C SER A 68 -15.83 -26.50 39.59
N SER A 69 -14.67 -26.05 39.08
CA SER A 69 -14.04 -24.77 39.45
C SER A 69 -14.73 -23.58 38.77
N GLY A 70 -15.27 -22.64 39.57
CA GLY A 70 -15.83 -21.39 39.09
C GLY A 70 -14.79 -20.52 38.34
N VAL A 71 -13.56 -20.51 38.84
CA VAL A 71 -12.44 -19.78 38.24
C VAL A 71 -12.16 -20.27 36.82
N VAL A 72 -12.09 -21.60 36.63
CA VAL A 72 -11.83 -22.19 35.29
C VAL A 72 -12.97 -21.83 34.35
N ARG A 73 -14.23 -21.90 34.78
CA ARG A 73 -15.36 -21.52 33.91
C ARG A 73 -15.30 -20.05 33.46
N THR A 74 -14.96 -19.15 34.38
CA THR A 74 -14.88 -17.71 34.06
C THR A 74 -13.68 -17.41 33.16
N LEU A 75 -12.49 -17.86 33.51
CA LEU A 75 -11.27 -17.61 32.72
C LEU A 75 -11.39 -18.20 31.30
N MET A 76 -11.82 -19.45 31.18
CA MET A 76 -11.98 -20.08 29.87
C MET A 76 -13.12 -19.46 29.05
N GLY A 77 -14.15 -18.90 29.71
CA GLY A 77 -15.17 -18.10 29.04
C GLY A 77 -14.61 -16.83 28.42
N TRP A 78 -13.73 -16.13 29.11
CA TRP A 78 -13.00 -14.98 28.56
C TRP A 78 -12.06 -15.39 27.41
N VAL A 79 -11.31 -16.47 27.58
CA VAL A 79 -10.42 -16.98 26.52
C VAL A 79 -11.21 -17.33 25.26
N ASP A 80 -12.33 -18.04 25.37
CA ASP A 80 -13.21 -18.41 24.26
C ASP A 80 -13.71 -17.15 23.52
N ALA A 81 -14.19 -16.14 24.26
CA ALA A 81 -14.68 -14.89 23.70
C ALA A 81 -13.55 -14.11 22.97
N ILE A 82 -12.36 -14.02 23.58
CA ILE A 82 -11.21 -13.32 22.98
C ILE A 82 -10.72 -14.03 21.71
N VAL A 83 -10.56 -15.36 21.75
CA VAL A 83 -10.15 -16.14 20.59
C VAL A 83 -11.16 -16.00 19.46
N PHE A 84 -12.46 -16.11 19.76
CA PHE A 84 -13.52 -15.89 18.76
C PHE A 84 -13.43 -14.49 18.15
N ALA A 85 -13.30 -13.45 18.97
CA ALA A 85 -13.23 -12.07 18.51
C ALA A 85 -11.99 -11.83 17.63
N LEU A 86 -10.82 -12.35 18.02
CA LEU A 86 -9.58 -12.22 17.24
C LEU A 86 -9.67 -12.93 15.89
N VAL A 87 -10.21 -14.16 15.87
CA VAL A 87 -10.39 -14.91 14.62
C VAL A 87 -11.40 -14.23 13.70
N ALA A 88 -12.54 -13.79 14.26
CA ALA A 88 -13.57 -13.09 13.49
C ALA A 88 -13.04 -11.77 12.90
N ILE A 89 -12.35 -10.94 13.70
CA ILE A 89 -11.78 -9.67 13.25
C ILE A 89 -10.68 -9.88 12.21
N TYR A 90 -9.81 -10.88 12.41
CA TYR A 90 -8.78 -11.22 11.45
C TYR A 90 -9.39 -11.61 10.10
N PHE A 91 -10.43 -12.44 10.12
CA PHE A 91 -11.12 -12.90 8.93
C PHE A 91 -11.86 -11.75 8.21
N LEU A 92 -12.56 -10.90 8.96
CA LEU A 92 -13.24 -9.72 8.43
C LEU A 92 -12.24 -8.75 7.79
N ASN A 93 -11.14 -8.44 8.46
CA ASN A 93 -10.10 -7.55 7.95
C ASN A 93 -9.38 -8.11 6.72
N LEU A 94 -9.27 -9.43 6.61
CA LEU A 94 -8.59 -10.05 5.49
C LEU A 94 -9.44 -10.04 4.22
N TYR A 95 -10.73 -10.38 4.32
CA TYR A 95 -11.58 -10.67 3.18
C TYR A 95 -12.67 -9.65 2.89
N PHE A 96 -13.10 -8.87 3.88
CA PHE A 96 -14.29 -8.03 3.75
C PHE A 96 -13.98 -6.54 3.91
N PHE A 97 -13.60 -6.10 5.10
CA PHE A 97 -13.39 -4.69 5.42
C PHE A 97 -12.20 -4.53 6.35
N GLN A 98 -11.50 -3.42 6.21
CA GLN A 98 -10.42 -3.06 7.13
C GLN A 98 -10.49 -1.57 7.43
N ASN A 99 -10.31 -1.23 8.71
CA ASN A 99 -10.24 0.15 9.14
C ASN A 99 -8.82 0.68 9.00
N PHE A 100 -8.71 1.93 8.54
CA PHE A 100 -7.47 2.68 8.46
C PHE A 100 -7.69 4.09 9.01
N VAL A 101 -6.60 4.70 9.47
CA VAL A 101 -6.55 6.12 9.84
C VAL A 101 -5.65 6.80 8.83
N ILE A 102 -6.01 7.98 8.38
CA ILE A 102 -5.22 8.80 7.45
C ILE A 102 -4.07 9.46 8.23
N PRO A 103 -2.80 9.11 7.97
CA PRO A 103 -1.68 9.65 8.73
C PRO A 103 -1.05 10.89 8.10
N SER A 104 -1.41 11.26 6.86
CA SER A 104 -0.72 12.29 6.08
C SER A 104 -1.67 13.15 5.26
N SER A 105 -1.24 14.35 4.92
CA SER A 105 -1.99 15.35 4.15
C SER A 105 -2.01 15.12 2.63
N SER A 106 -1.53 13.97 2.12
CA SER A 106 -1.39 13.75 0.67
C SER A 106 -2.71 13.72 -0.12
N LEU A 107 -3.86 13.53 0.55
CA LEU A 107 -5.22 13.65 0.01
C LEU A 107 -6.01 14.74 0.74
N GLU A 108 -5.33 15.72 1.31
CA GLU A 108 -5.94 16.81 2.08
C GLU A 108 -7.10 17.44 1.32
N LYS A 109 -8.12 17.91 2.04
CA LYS A 109 -9.42 18.37 1.55
C LYS A 109 -10.34 17.27 0.95
N THR A 110 -9.79 16.17 0.48
CA THR A 110 -10.59 14.99 0.06
C THR A 110 -10.73 14.00 1.23
N LEU A 111 -9.62 13.73 1.92
CA LEU A 111 -9.52 12.92 3.14
C LEU A 111 -8.58 13.64 4.10
N LEU A 112 -9.05 14.00 5.27
CA LEU A 112 -8.28 14.77 6.25
C LEU A 112 -7.37 13.86 7.07
N THR A 113 -6.23 14.41 7.50
CA THR A 113 -5.37 13.73 8.46
C THR A 113 -6.15 13.45 9.76
N GLY A 114 -6.13 12.19 10.22
CA GLY A 114 -6.91 11.74 11.37
C GLY A 114 -8.26 11.10 11.03
N ASP A 115 -8.73 11.19 9.79
CA ASP A 115 -9.96 10.52 9.35
C ASP A 115 -9.87 9.00 9.49
N TYR A 116 -10.98 8.38 9.90
CA TYR A 116 -11.14 6.93 9.98
C TYR A 116 -11.85 6.43 8.72
N LEU A 117 -11.20 5.53 8.00
CA LEU A 117 -11.73 4.93 6.78
C LEU A 117 -12.12 3.48 6.98
N LEU A 118 -13.30 3.09 6.50
CA LEU A 118 -13.68 1.70 6.31
C LEU A 118 -13.43 1.31 4.85
N VAL A 119 -12.37 0.53 4.62
CA VAL A 119 -11.95 0.13 3.28
C VAL A 119 -12.54 -1.21 2.90
N SER A 120 -13.28 -1.24 1.78
CA SER A 120 -13.85 -2.47 1.22
C SER A 120 -12.78 -3.30 0.50
N LYS A 121 -12.61 -4.55 0.91
CA LYS A 121 -11.78 -5.52 0.19
C LYS A 121 -12.54 -6.16 -0.99
N LEU A 122 -13.87 -6.16 -0.92
CA LEU A 122 -14.73 -6.78 -1.93
C LEU A 122 -14.75 -6.02 -3.25
N SER A 123 -14.57 -4.71 -3.21
CA SER A 123 -14.65 -3.85 -4.40
C SER A 123 -13.67 -4.30 -5.49
N TYR A 124 -12.41 -4.53 -5.14
CA TYR A 124 -11.36 -4.94 -6.08
C TYR A 124 -10.80 -6.33 -5.83
N GLY A 125 -11.42 -7.07 -4.90
CA GLY A 125 -11.03 -8.40 -4.47
C GLY A 125 -9.97 -8.40 -3.37
N PRO A 126 -10.16 -9.20 -2.32
CA PRO A 126 -9.18 -9.36 -1.26
C PRO A 126 -7.93 -10.07 -1.77
N ARG A 127 -6.80 -9.74 -1.18
CA ARG A 127 -5.55 -10.46 -1.43
C ARG A 127 -5.43 -11.63 -0.46
N ILE A 128 -5.05 -12.80 -0.98
CA ILE A 128 -4.65 -13.92 -0.14
C ILE A 128 -3.33 -13.56 0.56
N PRO A 129 -3.20 -13.76 1.88
CA PRO A 129 -1.97 -13.44 2.59
C PRO A 129 -0.82 -14.27 2.07
N GLN A 130 0.32 -13.64 1.82
CA GLN A 130 1.56 -14.35 1.48
C GLN A 130 2.19 -14.96 2.73
N THR A 131 2.02 -14.31 3.90
CA THR A 131 2.48 -14.76 5.21
C THR A 131 1.27 -15.05 6.10
N PRO A 132 0.65 -16.25 5.98
CA PRO A 132 -0.62 -16.57 6.67
C PRO A 132 -0.46 -16.63 8.20
N LEU A 133 0.73 -17.00 8.69
CA LEU A 133 1.01 -17.06 10.12
C LEU A 133 1.47 -15.69 10.62
N THR A 134 0.52 -14.91 11.09
CA THR A 134 0.74 -13.55 11.60
C THR A 134 -0.06 -13.30 12.87
N MET A 135 0.47 -12.45 13.73
CA MET A 135 -0.29 -11.96 14.88
C MET A 135 -1.45 -11.06 14.40
N PRO A 136 -2.69 -11.35 14.81
CA PRO A 136 -3.83 -10.51 14.49
C PRO A 136 -3.61 -9.05 14.90
N LEU A 137 -4.23 -8.11 14.17
CA LEU A 137 -4.20 -6.67 14.43
C LEU A 137 -2.82 -6.00 14.34
N THR A 138 -1.83 -6.68 13.74
CA THR A 138 -0.50 -6.11 13.49
C THR A 138 -0.21 -6.08 12.00
N GLN A 139 0.56 -5.07 11.53
CA GLN A 139 0.96 -4.98 10.12
C GLN A 139 2.29 -5.70 9.87
N HIS A 140 3.36 -5.29 10.50
CA HIS A 140 4.70 -5.85 10.27
C HIS A 140 5.53 -6.07 11.54
N ASN A 141 5.31 -5.27 12.59
CA ASN A 141 6.02 -5.39 13.86
C ASN A 141 5.07 -5.73 15.01
N LEU A 142 5.59 -6.45 15.98
CA LEU A 142 4.95 -6.63 17.28
C LEU A 142 4.95 -5.30 18.05
N PRO A 143 3.97 -5.07 18.92
CA PRO A 143 4.04 -3.99 19.90
C PRO A 143 5.35 -4.03 20.71
N VAL A 144 5.87 -2.87 21.10
CA VAL A 144 7.14 -2.76 21.84
C VAL A 144 7.15 -3.59 23.13
N TRP A 145 6.01 -3.64 23.84
CA TRP A 145 5.84 -4.46 25.04
C TRP A 145 5.88 -5.98 24.81
N LEU A 146 5.80 -6.43 23.54
CA LEU A 146 6.01 -7.83 23.10
C LEU A 146 7.39 -8.00 22.40
N GLY A 147 8.30 -7.05 22.55
CA GLY A 147 9.65 -7.11 22.03
C GLY A 147 9.91 -6.45 20.68
N GLY A 148 8.88 -5.85 20.02
CA GLY A 148 9.04 -5.02 18.82
C GLY A 148 9.54 -5.74 17.55
N GLY A 149 9.72 -7.06 17.59
CA GLY A 149 10.19 -7.86 16.46
C GLY A 149 9.13 -8.06 15.36
N LYS A 150 9.44 -8.88 14.34
CA LYS A 150 8.49 -9.23 13.27
C LYS A 150 7.21 -9.85 13.85
N SER A 151 6.05 -9.39 13.39
CA SER A 151 4.74 -9.89 13.82
C SER A 151 4.25 -11.09 12.98
N TYR A 152 5.05 -11.58 12.07
CA TYR A 152 4.72 -12.66 11.14
C TYR A 152 5.88 -13.62 10.95
N VAL A 153 5.54 -14.85 10.54
CA VAL A 153 6.50 -15.89 10.17
C VAL A 153 6.56 -15.99 8.66
N GLU A 154 7.77 -16.08 8.10
CA GLU A 154 7.96 -16.13 6.64
C GLU A 154 7.77 -17.54 6.06
N TRP A 155 7.46 -18.53 6.87
CA TRP A 155 7.15 -19.88 6.44
C TRP A 155 5.83 -20.37 7.10
N PRO A 156 4.86 -20.91 6.31
CA PRO A 156 4.86 -20.98 4.86
C PRO A 156 4.68 -19.61 4.21
N LYS A 157 5.32 -19.42 3.04
CA LYS A 157 5.13 -18.24 2.20
C LYS A 157 4.41 -18.64 0.93
N TRP A 158 3.25 -18.02 0.68
CA TRP A 158 2.44 -18.31 -0.50
C TRP A 158 2.72 -17.30 -1.61
N ASP A 159 2.45 -17.69 -2.87
CA ASP A 159 2.55 -16.79 -4.01
C ASP A 159 1.50 -15.68 -3.93
N TYR A 160 1.83 -14.54 -4.54
CA TYR A 160 0.89 -13.43 -4.63
C TYR A 160 -0.35 -13.84 -5.43
N ARG A 161 -1.52 -13.73 -4.80
CA ARG A 161 -2.79 -13.98 -5.45
C ARG A 161 -3.88 -13.03 -4.91
N ARG A 162 -4.69 -12.53 -5.82
CA ARG A 162 -5.87 -11.71 -5.50
C ARG A 162 -7.12 -12.46 -5.94
N VAL A 163 -8.09 -12.52 -5.05
CA VAL A 163 -9.43 -13.05 -5.34
C VAL A 163 -10.16 -12.05 -6.24
N LYS A 164 -11.03 -12.53 -7.14
CA LYS A 164 -11.83 -11.67 -7.99
C LYS A 164 -12.78 -10.82 -7.14
N GLY A 165 -12.75 -9.51 -7.35
CA GLY A 165 -13.66 -8.54 -6.73
C GLY A 165 -14.90 -8.27 -7.59
N PHE A 166 -15.75 -7.36 -7.10
CA PHE A 166 -16.97 -6.97 -7.80
C PHE A 166 -16.73 -5.89 -8.88
N GLY A 167 -15.60 -5.20 -8.84
CA GLY A 167 -15.22 -4.15 -9.77
C GLY A 167 -13.75 -4.16 -10.14
N GLN A 168 -13.37 -3.16 -10.93
CA GLN A 168 -12.00 -2.89 -11.32
C GLN A 168 -11.66 -1.44 -10.98
N VAL A 169 -10.40 -1.18 -10.64
CA VAL A 169 -9.90 0.17 -10.38
C VAL A 169 -10.02 1.01 -11.66
N LYS A 170 -10.56 2.22 -11.53
CA LYS A 170 -10.74 3.18 -12.63
C LYS A 170 -10.09 4.52 -12.28
N PRO A 171 -9.71 5.32 -13.28
CA PRO A 171 -9.34 6.71 -13.05
C PRO A 171 -10.44 7.45 -12.27
N GLY A 172 -10.04 8.17 -11.21
CA GLY A 172 -10.93 8.83 -10.25
C GLY A 172 -11.12 8.09 -8.94
N ASP A 173 -10.95 6.75 -8.89
CA ASP A 173 -11.12 5.97 -7.67
C ASP A 173 -10.02 6.28 -6.64
N ILE A 174 -10.40 6.39 -5.37
CA ILE A 174 -9.46 6.44 -4.25
C ILE A 174 -9.22 5.01 -3.78
N VAL A 175 -7.95 4.59 -3.79
CA VAL A 175 -7.56 3.20 -3.56
C VAL A 175 -6.53 3.10 -2.45
N VAL A 176 -6.76 2.15 -1.54
CA VAL A 176 -5.74 1.72 -0.56
C VAL A 176 -4.97 0.54 -1.13
N PHE A 177 -3.66 0.64 -1.15
CA PHE A 177 -2.76 -0.39 -1.69
C PHE A 177 -1.46 -0.47 -0.90
N ASN A 178 -0.71 -1.56 -1.05
CA ASN A 178 0.60 -1.66 -0.45
C ASN A 178 1.63 -0.93 -1.28
N TYR A 179 2.44 -0.11 -0.62
CA TYR A 179 3.46 0.72 -1.28
C TYR A 179 4.46 -0.14 -2.06
N PRO A 180 4.54 0.01 -3.39
CA PRO A 180 5.35 -0.88 -4.23
C PRO A 180 6.84 -0.86 -3.90
N SER A 181 7.39 0.32 -3.62
CA SER A 181 8.81 0.50 -3.26
C SER A 181 9.13 0.15 -1.80
N GLY A 182 8.12 -0.15 -0.96
CA GLY A 182 8.28 -0.57 0.43
C GLY A 182 8.73 -2.04 0.60
N ASP A 183 9.27 -2.67 -0.45
CA ASP A 183 9.87 -4.01 -0.40
C ASP A 183 11.19 -4.03 0.37
N THR A 184 11.92 -2.94 0.34
CA THR A 184 13.17 -2.72 1.07
C THR A 184 13.02 -1.51 1.98
N VAL A 185 13.47 -1.61 3.21
CA VAL A 185 13.31 -0.57 4.23
C VAL A 185 14.59 -0.48 5.07
N ALA A 186 15.05 0.75 5.30
CA ALA A 186 16.04 1.06 6.31
C ALA A 186 15.35 1.06 7.68
N ASN A 187 15.73 0.17 8.59
CA ASN A 187 14.92 -0.16 9.77
C ASN A 187 14.68 1.03 10.72
N ASN A 188 15.62 1.95 10.84
CA ASN A 188 15.47 3.15 11.67
C ASN A 188 14.89 4.36 10.90
N PHE A 189 14.71 4.24 9.58
CA PHE A 189 14.16 5.28 8.68
C PHE A 189 12.95 4.79 7.91
N GLN A 190 12.04 4.06 8.57
CA GLN A 190 10.91 3.38 7.94
C GLN A 190 9.90 4.30 7.23
N ALA A 191 9.87 5.57 7.59
CA ALA A 191 9.01 6.57 6.94
C ALA A 191 9.56 7.08 5.60
N GLN A 192 10.83 6.81 5.29
CA GLN A 192 11.48 7.24 4.05
C GLN A 192 11.51 6.11 3.02
N ASP A 193 11.37 6.47 1.75
CA ASP A 193 11.58 5.53 0.65
C ASP A 193 13.07 5.14 0.60
N TYR A 194 13.33 3.83 0.64
CA TYR A 194 14.69 3.31 0.66
C TYR A 194 15.49 3.69 -0.59
N TYR A 195 14.87 3.65 -1.75
CA TYR A 195 15.58 3.93 -3.01
C TYR A 195 15.93 5.42 -3.13
N GLN A 196 15.02 6.30 -2.73
CA GLN A 196 15.32 7.74 -2.65
C GLN A 196 16.45 8.02 -1.65
N LEU A 197 16.43 7.35 -0.50
CA LEU A 197 17.48 7.46 0.50
C LEU A 197 18.84 7.00 -0.04
N VAL A 198 18.88 5.88 -0.80
CA VAL A 198 20.09 5.38 -1.46
C VAL A 198 20.63 6.41 -2.45
N TYR A 199 19.78 6.92 -3.36
CA TYR A 199 20.23 7.87 -4.37
C TYR A 199 20.70 9.20 -3.75
N SER A 200 19.97 9.76 -2.79
CA SER A 200 20.38 10.99 -2.11
C SER A 200 21.71 10.83 -1.34
N THR A 201 21.85 9.72 -0.60
CA THR A 201 23.11 9.42 0.12
C THR A 201 24.27 9.22 -0.83
N GLY A 202 24.07 8.49 -1.92
CA GLY A 202 25.11 8.25 -2.92
C GLY A 202 25.53 9.52 -3.67
N ALA A 203 24.57 10.36 -4.04
CA ALA A 203 24.83 11.66 -4.67
C ALA A 203 25.60 12.59 -3.74
N GLN A 204 25.18 12.67 -2.47
CA GLN A 204 25.88 13.45 -1.45
C GLN A 204 27.33 12.97 -1.24
N ALA A 205 27.55 11.66 -1.14
CA ALA A 205 28.88 11.07 -0.96
C ALA A 205 29.80 11.31 -2.14
N LEU A 206 29.27 11.35 -3.37
CA LEU A 206 30.03 11.64 -4.57
C LEU A 206 30.19 13.15 -4.82
N GLY A 207 29.53 14.01 -4.05
CA GLY A 207 29.51 15.45 -4.25
C GLY A 207 28.87 15.85 -5.59
N VAL A 208 27.90 15.08 -6.05
CA VAL A 208 27.20 15.30 -7.33
C VAL A 208 25.71 15.57 -7.08
N ASN A 209 25.13 16.33 -7.99
CA ASN A 209 23.67 16.40 -8.12
C ASN A 209 23.19 15.27 -9.03
N GLU A 210 21.90 15.30 -9.39
CA GLU A 210 21.38 14.39 -10.41
C GLU A 210 22.21 14.47 -11.70
N PRO A 211 22.46 13.31 -12.36
CA PRO A 211 23.12 13.30 -13.65
C PRO A 211 22.41 14.17 -14.67
N SER A 212 23.20 14.86 -15.52
CA SER A 212 22.64 15.77 -16.53
C SER A 212 21.79 15.02 -17.56
N ASP A 213 20.62 15.56 -17.88
CA ASP A 213 19.72 15.06 -18.95
C ASP A 213 20.34 15.13 -20.37
N SER A 214 21.42 15.85 -20.52
CA SER A 214 22.15 15.94 -21.81
C SER A 214 23.05 14.74 -22.09
N LEU A 215 23.26 13.85 -21.13
CA LEU A 215 24.07 12.65 -21.29
C LEU A 215 23.38 11.63 -22.21
N ALA A 216 24.19 10.87 -22.96
CA ALA A 216 23.67 9.73 -23.69
C ALA A 216 23.05 8.70 -22.71
N PRO A 217 21.94 8.01 -23.06
CA PRO A 217 21.21 7.12 -22.12
C PRO A 217 22.08 6.08 -21.42
N ALA A 218 23.07 5.50 -22.12
CA ALA A 218 23.99 4.53 -21.53
C ALA A 218 24.91 5.16 -20.46
N VAL A 219 25.40 6.39 -20.71
CA VAL A 219 26.26 7.11 -19.75
C VAL A 219 25.47 7.57 -18.55
N GLN A 220 24.27 8.05 -18.78
CA GLN A 220 23.35 8.45 -17.70
C GLN A 220 23.02 7.25 -16.80
N ARG A 221 22.68 6.10 -17.38
CA ARG A 221 22.44 4.86 -16.64
C ARG A 221 23.66 4.48 -15.78
N MET A 222 24.87 4.49 -16.33
CA MET A 222 26.09 4.19 -15.58
C MET A 222 26.30 5.16 -14.40
N ALA A 223 25.96 6.44 -14.58
CA ALA A 223 26.06 7.43 -13.51
C ALA A 223 25.08 7.12 -12.36
N TYR A 224 23.82 6.80 -12.66
CA TYR A 224 22.83 6.39 -11.66
C TYR A 224 23.20 5.08 -10.98
N GLU A 225 23.69 4.07 -11.71
CA GLU A 225 24.18 2.81 -11.14
C GLU A 225 25.34 3.04 -10.16
N LYS A 226 26.26 3.97 -10.46
CA LYS A 226 27.35 4.35 -9.55
C LYS A 226 26.83 5.05 -8.29
N ILE A 227 25.90 6.00 -8.45
CA ILE A 227 25.27 6.69 -7.31
C ILE A 227 24.56 5.67 -6.41
N TYR A 228 23.78 4.77 -7.01
CA TYR A 228 23.07 3.71 -6.29
C TYR A 228 24.06 2.80 -5.54
N ALA A 229 25.11 2.32 -6.19
CA ALA A 229 26.09 1.42 -5.56
C ALA A 229 26.78 2.05 -4.36
N VAL A 230 27.19 3.32 -4.47
CA VAL A 230 27.81 4.05 -3.35
C VAL A 230 26.83 4.25 -2.22
N GLY A 231 25.63 4.75 -2.48
CA GLY A 231 24.61 4.99 -1.46
C GLY A 231 24.16 3.72 -0.77
N HIS A 232 23.95 2.63 -1.54
CA HIS A 232 23.59 1.33 -1.02
C HIS A 232 24.67 0.81 -0.04
N ASN A 233 25.95 0.83 -0.44
CA ASN A 233 27.04 0.36 0.38
C ASN A 233 27.20 1.18 1.66
N MET A 234 27.01 2.50 1.57
CA MET A 234 27.05 3.37 2.75
C MET A 234 25.92 3.05 3.74
N LEU A 235 24.68 2.96 3.25
CA LEU A 235 23.53 2.64 4.12
C LEU A 235 23.62 1.23 4.71
N TRP A 236 24.18 0.27 3.96
CA TRP A 236 24.37 -1.10 4.44
C TRP A 236 25.42 -1.19 5.55
N SER A 237 26.47 -0.37 5.49
CA SER A 237 27.56 -0.36 6.47
C SER A 237 27.33 0.58 7.66
N GLU A 238 26.31 1.45 7.59
CA GLU A 238 26.04 2.47 8.62
C GLU A 238 25.19 1.90 9.77
N PRO A 239 25.73 1.77 11.01
CA PRO A 239 24.99 1.21 12.15
C PRO A 239 23.73 2.00 12.53
N SER A 240 23.73 3.33 12.31
CA SER A 240 22.59 4.20 12.63
C SER A 240 21.35 3.88 11.81
N VAL A 241 21.50 3.22 10.67
CA VAL A 241 20.41 2.75 9.80
C VAL A 241 19.61 1.62 10.45
N GLY A 242 20.19 0.88 11.39
CA GLY A 242 19.54 -0.24 12.08
C GLY A 242 19.38 -1.49 11.22
N GLY A 243 20.14 -1.56 10.11
CA GLY A 243 20.07 -2.64 9.12
C GLY A 243 18.99 -2.45 8.07
N ILE A 244 19.13 -3.19 6.99
CA ILE A 244 18.20 -3.16 5.84
C ILE A 244 17.37 -4.43 5.84
N ILE A 245 16.05 -4.29 5.82
CA ILE A 245 15.08 -5.38 5.85
C ILE A 245 14.25 -5.41 4.59
N THR A 246 13.87 -6.62 4.15
CA THR A 246 12.92 -6.81 3.04
C THR A 246 11.56 -7.22 3.59
N ARG A 247 10.50 -6.77 2.93
CA ARG A 247 9.12 -7.06 3.33
C ARG A 247 8.35 -7.73 2.19
N PRO A 248 7.66 -8.86 2.43
CA PRO A 248 6.71 -9.39 1.47
C PRO A 248 5.57 -8.39 1.23
N VAL A 249 4.88 -8.50 0.09
CA VAL A 249 3.89 -7.50 -0.36
C VAL A 249 2.80 -7.23 0.68
N ASP A 250 2.33 -8.26 1.39
CA ASP A 250 1.29 -8.14 2.42
C ASP A 250 1.77 -7.49 3.72
N ARG A 251 3.08 -7.21 3.84
CA ARG A 251 3.71 -6.57 5.01
C ARG A 251 4.26 -5.18 4.74
N ARG A 252 4.10 -4.68 3.51
CA ARG A 252 4.48 -3.31 3.14
C ARG A 252 3.47 -2.31 3.69
N GLU A 253 3.91 -1.05 3.81
CA GLU A 253 3.03 0.05 4.24
C GLU A 253 1.80 0.17 3.32
N ASN A 254 0.69 0.58 3.91
CA ASN A 254 -0.54 0.84 3.17
C ASN A 254 -0.59 2.32 2.80
N TYR A 255 -0.67 2.60 1.51
CA TYR A 255 -0.84 3.95 0.96
C TYR A 255 -2.25 4.11 0.44
N VAL A 256 -2.76 5.33 0.52
CA VAL A 256 -4.02 5.73 -0.11
C VAL A 256 -3.72 6.84 -1.10
N LYS A 257 -4.14 6.66 -2.36
CA LYS A 257 -3.98 7.63 -3.44
C LYS A 257 -5.16 7.54 -4.40
N ARG A 258 -5.29 8.56 -5.25
CA ARG A 258 -6.24 8.53 -6.35
C ARG A 258 -5.62 7.87 -7.57
N CYS A 259 -6.34 6.94 -8.17
CA CYS A 259 -6.00 6.41 -9.49
C CYS A 259 -6.23 7.52 -10.53
N VAL A 260 -5.18 7.89 -11.25
CA VAL A 260 -5.27 8.90 -12.32
C VAL A 260 -4.97 8.33 -13.69
N GLY A 261 -4.56 7.06 -13.77
CA GLY A 261 -4.38 6.33 -15.01
C GLY A 261 -4.40 4.83 -14.79
N GLY A 262 -5.02 4.09 -15.70
CA GLY A 262 -5.19 2.64 -15.66
C GLY A 262 -4.42 1.90 -16.75
N PRO A 263 -4.47 0.55 -16.74
CA PRO A 263 -3.73 -0.31 -17.65
C PRO A 263 -4.03 -0.02 -19.12
N GLY A 264 -2.99 0.14 -19.91
CA GLY A 264 -3.07 0.37 -21.36
C GLY A 264 -3.30 1.83 -21.76
N GLN A 265 -3.46 2.73 -20.81
CA GLN A 265 -3.64 4.16 -21.08
C GLN A 265 -2.28 4.88 -21.16
N THR A 266 -2.22 5.94 -21.95
CA THR A 266 -1.07 6.84 -22.01
C THR A 266 -1.36 8.07 -21.17
N LEU A 267 -0.60 8.22 -20.08
CA LEU A 267 -0.67 9.36 -19.17
C LEU A 267 0.26 10.48 -19.65
N GLN A 268 -0.23 11.70 -19.60
CA GLN A 268 0.58 12.91 -19.76
C GLN A 268 0.06 13.99 -18.83
N ILE A 269 0.94 14.76 -18.21
CA ILE A 269 0.60 15.97 -17.46
C ILE A 269 1.13 17.17 -18.28
N LYS A 270 0.30 18.19 -18.48
CA LYS A 270 0.65 19.46 -19.12
C LYS A 270 0.11 20.60 -18.27
N ASN A 271 0.98 21.46 -17.82
CA ASN A 271 0.61 22.57 -16.93
C ASN A 271 -0.29 22.08 -15.75
N ASN A 272 0.11 20.97 -15.12
CA ASN A 272 -0.62 20.33 -14.01
C ASN A 272 -1.99 19.69 -14.39
N VAL A 273 -2.40 19.71 -15.64
CA VAL A 273 -3.61 19.02 -16.11
C VAL A 273 -3.25 17.62 -16.57
N ILE A 274 -3.97 16.63 -16.07
CA ILE A 274 -3.78 15.23 -16.43
C ILE A 274 -4.51 14.95 -17.75
N TYR A 275 -3.82 14.32 -18.70
CA TYR A 275 -4.35 13.81 -19.94
C TYR A 275 -4.22 12.29 -19.94
N LEU A 276 -5.29 11.60 -20.34
CA LEU A 276 -5.29 10.17 -20.62
C LEU A 276 -5.65 9.97 -22.08
N ASP A 277 -4.78 9.27 -22.82
CA ASP A 277 -4.94 9.04 -24.27
C ASP A 277 -5.21 10.34 -25.06
N GLY A 278 -4.52 11.42 -24.66
CA GLY A 278 -4.64 12.75 -25.26
C GLY A 278 -5.87 13.57 -24.83
N LYS A 279 -6.72 13.04 -23.96
CA LYS A 279 -7.92 13.74 -23.47
C LYS A 279 -7.70 14.26 -22.05
N ALA A 280 -7.93 15.56 -21.86
CA ALA A 280 -7.85 16.17 -20.53
C ALA A 280 -8.87 15.51 -19.58
N GLN A 281 -8.41 15.17 -18.37
CA GLN A 281 -9.27 14.60 -17.34
C GLN A 281 -9.78 15.72 -16.41
N PRO A 282 -11.02 15.61 -15.93
CA PRO A 282 -11.53 16.54 -14.94
C PRO A 282 -10.70 16.40 -13.66
N GLN A 283 -10.26 17.54 -13.14
CA GLN A 283 -9.57 17.53 -11.84
C GLN A 283 -10.60 17.50 -10.72
N PRO A 284 -10.36 16.73 -9.64
CA PRO A 284 -11.14 16.85 -8.42
C PRO A 284 -11.15 18.31 -7.93
N LYS A 285 -12.28 18.77 -7.37
CA LYS A 285 -12.44 20.17 -6.91
C LYS A 285 -11.45 20.55 -5.81
N ASP A 286 -11.01 19.57 -5.03
CA ASP A 286 -10.18 19.76 -3.84
C ASP A 286 -8.68 19.50 -4.10
N VAL A 287 -8.28 19.45 -5.38
CA VAL A 287 -6.85 19.36 -5.75
C VAL A 287 -6.12 20.60 -5.30
N GLN A 288 -4.97 20.39 -4.66
CA GLN A 288 -4.13 21.45 -4.13
C GLN A 288 -2.76 21.47 -4.79
N PHE A 289 -2.22 22.68 -4.91
CA PHE A 289 -0.83 22.95 -5.28
C PHE A 289 -0.23 23.93 -4.29
N ASN A 290 1.08 23.91 -4.10
CA ASN A 290 1.77 24.85 -3.24
C ASN A 290 1.88 26.23 -3.89
N TYR A 291 1.56 27.26 -3.11
CA TYR A 291 1.68 28.67 -3.49
C TYR A 291 2.48 29.42 -2.45
N LEU A 292 3.24 30.38 -2.90
CA LEU A 292 3.86 31.41 -2.09
C LEU A 292 2.84 32.51 -1.84
N VAL A 293 2.54 32.74 -0.57
CA VAL A 293 1.57 33.74 -0.13
C VAL A 293 2.26 34.71 0.83
N HIS A 294 2.31 35.99 0.47
CA HIS A 294 2.79 37.03 1.35
C HIS A 294 1.59 37.69 2.04
N PHE A 295 1.39 37.37 3.31
CA PHE A 295 0.32 37.96 4.11
C PHE A 295 0.75 39.35 4.66
N LYS A 296 0.00 40.40 4.32
CA LYS A 296 0.17 41.78 4.86
C LYS A 296 -0.26 41.82 6.32
N ARG A 297 -1.23 41.01 6.69
CA ARG A 297 -1.68 40.77 8.07
C ARG A 297 -2.04 39.28 8.24
N LEU A 298 -1.94 38.77 9.45
CA LEU A 298 -2.36 37.40 9.73
C LEU A 298 -3.87 37.26 9.45
N PRO A 299 -4.28 36.17 8.80
CA PRO A 299 -5.69 35.86 8.66
C PRO A 299 -6.34 35.63 10.04
N THR A 300 -7.62 35.95 10.15
CA THR A 300 -8.35 35.76 11.40
C THR A 300 -8.55 34.26 11.68
N PRO A 301 -8.65 33.84 12.97
CA PRO A 301 -8.94 32.45 13.31
C PRO A 301 -10.20 31.92 12.63
N ASP A 302 -11.25 32.73 12.52
CA ASP A 302 -12.49 32.34 11.84
C ASP A 302 -12.25 32.09 10.34
N PHE A 303 -11.46 32.97 9.68
CA PHE A 303 -11.09 32.73 8.28
C PHE A 303 -10.28 31.46 8.10
N CYS A 304 -9.32 31.21 8.99
CA CYS A 304 -8.53 29.97 8.96
C CYS A 304 -9.42 28.74 9.13
N LYS A 305 -10.31 28.78 10.11
CA LYS A 305 -11.24 27.67 10.39
C LYS A 305 -12.20 27.42 9.20
N GLU A 306 -12.78 28.49 8.64
CA GLU A 306 -13.70 28.39 7.49
C GLU A 306 -13.03 27.80 6.24
N ASN A 307 -11.73 28.08 6.04
CA ASN A 307 -10.97 27.64 4.89
C ASN A 307 -10.03 26.46 5.19
N GLU A 308 -10.14 25.90 6.42
CA GLU A 308 -9.33 24.76 6.89
C GLU A 308 -7.82 25.01 6.71
N ILE A 309 -7.36 26.22 7.06
CA ILE A 309 -5.96 26.62 7.10
C ILE A 309 -5.42 26.29 8.48
N THR A 310 -4.37 25.49 8.55
CA THR A 310 -3.74 25.07 9.81
C THR A 310 -2.67 26.07 10.26
N GLU A 311 -2.22 25.95 11.51
CA GLU A 311 -1.07 26.73 11.99
C GLU A 311 0.21 26.39 11.24
N GLU A 312 0.36 25.13 10.81
CA GLU A 312 1.51 24.69 10.01
C GLU A 312 1.51 25.37 8.64
N ASP A 313 0.35 25.56 8.02
CA ASP A 313 0.22 26.24 6.74
C ASP A 313 0.61 27.73 6.83
N LEU A 314 0.61 28.32 8.01
CA LEU A 314 0.96 29.73 8.24
C LEU A 314 2.41 29.95 8.68
N GLN A 315 3.24 28.90 8.67
CA GLN A 315 4.67 29.06 9.00
C GLN A 315 5.39 29.86 7.94
N ARG A 316 5.96 30.99 8.36
CA ARG A 316 6.69 31.93 7.47
C ARG A 316 8.12 31.46 7.26
N ASN A 317 8.60 31.58 6.03
CA ASN A 317 10.03 31.49 5.72
C ASN A 317 10.77 32.75 6.18
N GLU A 318 12.09 32.79 6.02
CA GLU A 318 12.95 33.93 6.37
C GLU A 318 12.55 35.24 5.68
N ALA A 319 11.93 35.19 4.50
CA ALA A 319 11.43 36.34 3.75
C ALA A 319 10.02 36.79 4.18
N GLY A 320 9.43 36.18 5.22
CA GLY A 320 8.08 36.49 5.69
C GLY A 320 6.96 35.94 4.78
N THR A 321 7.28 35.10 3.82
CA THR A 321 6.34 34.46 2.89
C THR A 321 5.95 33.08 3.43
N VAL A 322 4.71 32.72 3.23
CA VAL A 322 4.17 31.38 3.57
C VAL A 322 4.14 30.53 2.31
N THR A 323 4.60 29.29 2.41
CA THR A 323 4.36 28.26 1.37
C THR A 323 3.23 27.36 1.85
N MET A 324 2.08 27.42 1.19
CA MET A 324 0.92 26.66 1.63
C MET A 324 0.16 26.00 0.46
N PRO A 325 -0.45 24.82 0.69
CA PRO A 325 -1.27 24.15 -0.31
C PRO A 325 -2.61 24.89 -0.47
N LEU A 326 -2.93 25.30 -1.68
CA LEU A 326 -4.19 25.96 -2.00
C LEU A 326 -4.99 25.17 -3.02
N THR A 327 -6.29 25.02 -2.76
CA THR A 327 -7.25 24.69 -3.80
C THR A 327 -7.45 25.89 -4.74
N GLU A 328 -7.92 25.66 -5.94
CA GLU A 328 -8.20 26.76 -6.87
C GLU A 328 -9.25 27.73 -6.31
N ALA A 329 -10.24 27.24 -5.58
CA ALA A 329 -11.25 28.08 -4.92
C ALA A 329 -10.62 29.01 -3.86
N LEU A 330 -9.75 28.47 -3.00
CA LEU A 330 -9.08 29.26 -1.96
C LEU A 330 -8.08 30.24 -2.58
N ARG A 331 -7.33 29.82 -3.60
CA ARG A 331 -6.43 30.70 -4.35
C ARG A 331 -7.17 31.93 -4.91
N GLN A 332 -8.33 31.69 -5.58
CA GLN A 332 -9.14 32.79 -6.12
C GLN A 332 -9.75 33.66 -5.01
N LYS A 333 -10.14 33.07 -3.88
CA LYS A 333 -10.63 33.84 -2.71
C LYS A 333 -9.57 34.77 -2.18
N LEU A 334 -8.33 34.30 -2.00
CA LEU A 334 -7.19 35.12 -1.55
C LEU A 334 -6.82 36.20 -2.57
N GLU A 335 -6.85 35.89 -3.87
CA GLU A 335 -6.57 36.88 -4.93
C GLU A 335 -7.56 38.06 -4.92
N ARG A 336 -8.78 37.86 -4.40
CA ARG A 336 -9.80 38.93 -4.25
C ARG A 336 -9.68 39.69 -2.93
N MET A 337 -8.66 39.40 -2.11
CA MET A 337 -8.45 40.01 -0.78
C MET A 337 -7.10 40.74 -0.71
N PRO A 338 -6.87 41.80 -1.52
CA PRO A 338 -5.58 42.48 -1.60
C PRO A 338 -5.17 43.15 -0.27
N ASP A 339 -6.12 43.42 0.63
CA ASP A 339 -5.83 43.93 1.97
C ASP A 339 -5.30 42.84 2.93
N LEU A 340 -5.53 41.56 2.63
CA LEU A 340 -5.07 40.46 3.44
C LEU A 340 -3.70 39.96 2.99
N CYS A 341 -3.53 39.75 1.69
CA CYS A 341 -2.30 39.19 1.11
C CYS A 341 -2.06 39.72 -0.31
N ASP A 342 -0.83 39.57 -0.78
CA ASP A 342 -0.51 39.74 -2.19
C ASP A 342 -1.07 38.58 -3.00
N LYS A 343 -1.14 38.75 -4.32
CA LYS A 343 -1.61 37.70 -5.23
C LYS A 343 -0.77 36.44 -5.03
N PRO A 344 -1.39 35.27 -4.69
CA PRO A 344 -0.66 34.02 -4.53
C PRO A 344 0.10 33.61 -5.81
N VAL A 345 1.38 33.33 -5.67
CA VAL A 345 2.25 32.87 -6.78
C VAL A 345 2.52 31.40 -6.62
N LYS A 346 2.38 30.61 -7.68
CA LYS A 346 2.66 29.20 -7.61
C LYS A 346 4.12 28.96 -7.16
N ALA A 347 4.30 28.14 -6.13
CA ALA A 347 5.63 27.77 -5.65
C ALA A 347 6.39 26.97 -6.72
N PRO A 348 7.72 27.07 -6.78
CA PRO A 348 8.54 26.17 -7.62
C PRO A 348 8.25 24.72 -7.26
N SER A 349 8.16 23.87 -8.28
CA SER A 349 7.98 22.42 -8.08
C SER A 349 9.28 21.78 -7.59
N PHE A 350 9.13 20.74 -6.75
CA PHE A 350 10.25 19.88 -6.38
C PHE A 350 10.37 18.77 -7.41
N ASP A 351 11.32 18.90 -8.32
CA ASP A 351 11.45 17.98 -9.47
C ASP A 351 12.66 17.03 -9.33
N GLN A 352 13.28 16.94 -8.16
CA GLN A 352 14.38 16.01 -7.91
C GLN A 352 13.86 14.58 -7.74
N TRP A 353 14.63 13.62 -8.26
CA TRP A 353 14.35 12.20 -8.13
C TRP A 353 13.02 11.76 -8.72
N LEU A 354 12.55 12.45 -9.77
CA LEU A 354 11.35 12.05 -10.49
C LEU A 354 11.56 10.70 -11.20
N PHE A 355 10.55 9.86 -11.14
CA PHE A 355 10.50 8.62 -11.92
C PHE A 355 10.27 8.92 -13.42
N PRO A 356 10.93 8.25 -14.33
CA PRO A 356 12.04 7.33 -14.13
C PRO A 356 13.37 8.06 -13.99
N LEU A 357 14.17 7.63 -13.01
CA LEU A 357 15.39 8.33 -12.61
C LEU A 357 16.45 8.45 -13.69
N ASP A 358 16.69 7.40 -14.45
CA ASP A 358 17.80 7.28 -15.42
C ASP A 358 17.35 7.55 -16.86
N MET A 359 16.36 8.39 -17.06
CA MET A 359 15.88 8.80 -18.37
C MET A 359 16.40 10.18 -18.79
N ALA A 360 16.98 10.27 -19.98
CA ALA A 360 17.39 11.53 -20.60
C ALA A 360 16.16 12.34 -21.08
N LYS A 361 15.30 12.73 -20.19
CA LYS A 361 14.12 13.58 -20.47
C LYS A 361 13.85 14.50 -19.29
N LYS A 362 13.69 15.78 -19.61
CA LYS A 362 13.27 16.78 -18.61
C LYS A 362 11.77 16.69 -18.39
N TRP A 363 11.36 15.83 -17.50
CA TRP A 363 10.02 15.88 -16.94
C TRP A 363 10.05 16.68 -15.65
N SER A 364 8.95 17.38 -15.39
CA SER A 364 8.69 18.04 -14.13
C SER A 364 7.40 17.49 -13.53
N THR A 365 7.10 17.83 -12.29
CA THR A 365 5.82 17.44 -11.68
C THR A 365 4.63 18.08 -12.39
N SER A 366 4.84 19.25 -13.03
CA SER A 366 3.83 19.99 -13.80
C SER A 366 3.70 19.55 -15.27
N ASP A 367 4.80 19.05 -15.86
CA ASP A 367 4.87 18.65 -17.27
C ASP A 367 5.58 17.29 -17.37
N TYR A 368 4.78 16.22 -17.40
CA TYR A 368 5.22 14.85 -17.21
C TYR A 368 4.73 13.94 -18.35
N GLY A 369 5.55 13.00 -18.76
CA GLY A 369 5.19 12.05 -19.82
C GLY A 369 5.43 12.58 -21.24
N PRO A 370 4.87 11.92 -22.28
CA PRO A 370 3.88 10.84 -22.19
C PRO A 370 4.47 9.52 -21.68
N LEU A 371 3.70 8.81 -20.85
CA LEU A 371 4.05 7.50 -20.28
C LEU A 371 2.90 6.53 -20.53
N TRP A 372 3.19 5.41 -21.21
CA TRP A 372 2.20 4.34 -21.36
C TRP A 372 2.21 3.42 -20.14
N ILE A 373 1.04 3.19 -19.55
CA ILE A 373 0.86 2.37 -18.35
C ILE A 373 0.69 0.90 -18.76
N PRO A 374 1.57 -0.02 -18.30
CA PRO A 374 1.51 -1.40 -18.73
C PRO A 374 0.20 -2.11 -18.42
N LYS A 375 -0.20 -2.98 -19.36
CA LYS A 375 -1.41 -3.80 -19.28
C LYS A 375 -1.05 -5.26 -19.45
N ARG A 376 -1.66 -6.13 -18.67
CA ARG A 376 -1.51 -7.59 -18.78
C ARG A 376 -1.76 -8.06 -20.22
N GLY A 377 -0.85 -8.88 -20.72
CA GLY A 377 -0.91 -9.45 -22.06
C GLY A 377 -0.51 -8.49 -23.19
N ALA A 378 -0.27 -7.20 -22.91
CA ALA A 378 0.22 -6.28 -23.91
C ALA A 378 1.73 -6.38 -24.05
N THR A 379 2.19 -6.34 -25.31
CA THR A 379 3.61 -6.40 -25.69
C THR A 379 4.08 -5.03 -26.14
N ILE A 380 5.25 -4.61 -25.64
CA ILE A 380 5.92 -3.40 -26.09
C ILE A 380 7.25 -3.74 -26.74
N LYS A 381 7.72 -2.88 -27.67
CA LYS A 381 9.12 -2.86 -28.08
C LYS A 381 9.96 -2.29 -26.94
N LEU A 382 10.99 -3.03 -26.54
CA LEU A 382 11.88 -2.66 -25.46
C LEU A 382 13.19 -2.09 -26.06
N THR A 383 13.59 -0.92 -25.59
CA THR A 383 14.81 -0.22 -26.03
C THR A 383 15.52 0.35 -24.80
N LEU A 384 16.81 0.67 -24.92
CA LEU A 384 17.54 1.34 -23.84
C LEU A 384 16.91 2.69 -23.47
N ALA A 385 16.25 3.37 -24.42
CA ALA A 385 15.62 4.66 -24.16
C ALA A 385 14.33 4.56 -23.33
N ASN A 386 13.57 3.47 -23.44
CA ASN A 386 12.34 3.29 -22.66
C ASN A 386 12.49 2.28 -21.51
N LEU A 387 13.63 1.61 -21.41
CA LEU A 387 13.91 0.64 -20.36
C LEU A 387 13.70 1.23 -18.94
N PRO A 388 14.18 2.44 -18.62
CA PRO A 388 14.00 3.03 -17.29
C PRO A 388 12.54 3.09 -16.83
N ILE A 389 11.60 3.28 -17.74
CA ILE A 389 10.16 3.30 -17.42
C ILE A 389 9.67 1.91 -16.98
N TYR A 390 10.19 0.83 -17.59
CA TYR A 390 9.62 -0.52 -17.45
C TYR A 390 10.49 -1.49 -16.67
N GLU A 391 11.74 -1.13 -16.42
CA GLU A 391 12.72 -1.99 -15.77
C GLU A 391 12.22 -2.54 -14.44
N ARG A 392 11.71 -1.65 -13.57
CA ARG A 392 11.19 -2.07 -12.25
C ARG A 392 9.97 -2.96 -12.38
N CYS A 393 9.09 -2.70 -13.33
CA CYS A 393 7.94 -3.58 -13.62
C CYS A 393 8.41 -4.97 -14.00
N ILE A 394 9.38 -5.06 -14.92
CA ILE A 394 9.88 -6.31 -15.47
C ILE A 394 10.70 -7.09 -14.43
N ALA A 395 11.66 -6.43 -13.80
CA ALA A 395 12.59 -7.08 -12.90
C ALA A 395 11.99 -7.35 -11.53
N VAL A 396 11.48 -6.30 -10.85
CA VAL A 396 11.09 -6.40 -9.44
C VAL A 396 9.68 -6.97 -9.29
N TYR A 397 8.70 -6.43 -10.04
CA TYR A 397 7.31 -6.82 -9.84
C TYR A 397 6.94 -8.11 -10.55
N GLU A 398 7.51 -8.37 -11.72
CA GLU A 398 7.27 -9.60 -12.47
C GLU A 398 8.38 -10.67 -12.29
N GLY A 399 9.38 -10.39 -11.43
CA GLY A 399 10.35 -11.36 -10.93
C GLY A 399 11.33 -11.87 -11.98
N ASN A 400 11.69 -11.05 -12.97
CA ASN A 400 12.66 -11.44 -13.98
C ASN A 400 14.07 -10.93 -13.64
N ARG A 401 15.10 -11.67 -14.04
CA ARG A 401 16.47 -11.18 -14.05
C ARG A 401 16.69 -10.34 -15.30
N LEU A 402 16.89 -9.04 -15.12
CA LEU A 402 17.11 -8.08 -16.21
C LEU A 402 18.55 -7.56 -16.14
N GLU A 403 19.23 -7.58 -17.27
CA GLU A 403 20.61 -7.12 -17.43
C GLU A 403 20.77 -6.36 -18.75
N VAL A 404 21.70 -5.40 -18.78
CA VAL A 404 22.12 -4.73 -20.02
C VAL A 404 23.57 -5.07 -20.26
N ASN A 405 23.86 -5.72 -21.37
CA ASN A 405 25.23 -6.10 -21.76
C ASN A 405 25.49 -5.77 -23.20
N GLY A 406 26.57 -5.01 -23.48
CA GLY A 406 26.95 -4.60 -24.82
C GLY A 406 25.86 -3.86 -25.61
N GLY A 407 25.01 -3.08 -24.89
CA GLY A 407 23.87 -2.36 -25.48
C GLY A 407 22.66 -3.22 -25.81
N LYS A 408 22.65 -4.51 -25.41
CA LYS A 408 21.53 -5.44 -25.56
C LYS A 408 20.85 -5.65 -24.20
N ILE A 409 19.54 -5.69 -24.24
CA ILE A 409 18.71 -6.00 -23.05
C ILE A 409 18.56 -7.52 -22.97
N LEU A 410 18.91 -8.09 -21.81
CA LEU A 410 18.76 -9.51 -21.53
C LEU A 410 17.70 -9.70 -20.43
N ILE A 411 16.75 -10.58 -20.67
CA ILE A 411 15.77 -11.01 -19.67
C ILE A 411 15.94 -12.52 -19.47
N ASN A 412 16.25 -12.91 -18.23
CA ASN A 412 16.51 -14.31 -17.83
C ASN A 412 17.62 -14.95 -18.69
N GLY A 413 18.65 -14.17 -19.08
CA GLY A 413 19.79 -14.58 -19.88
C GLY A 413 19.56 -14.60 -21.40
N HIS A 414 18.38 -14.26 -21.88
CA HIS A 414 18.04 -14.20 -23.30
C HIS A 414 17.97 -12.75 -23.79
N ALA A 415 18.60 -12.43 -24.90
CA ALA A 415 18.51 -11.13 -25.55
C ALA A 415 17.11 -10.93 -26.11
N VAL A 416 16.51 -9.78 -25.80
CA VAL A 416 15.13 -9.43 -26.18
C VAL A 416 15.05 -8.03 -26.75
N ASP A 417 14.09 -7.80 -27.64
CA ASP A 417 13.73 -6.49 -28.20
C ASP A 417 12.28 -6.09 -27.85
N SER A 418 11.58 -6.96 -27.16
CA SER A 418 10.18 -6.77 -26.77
C SER A 418 9.89 -7.47 -25.46
N TYR A 419 8.82 -7.02 -24.75
CA TYR A 419 8.37 -7.64 -23.51
C TYR A 419 6.84 -7.65 -23.42
N THR A 420 6.28 -8.78 -22.98
CA THR A 420 4.86 -8.94 -22.70
C THR A 420 4.60 -8.92 -21.22
N PHE A 421 3.83 -7.95 -20.75
CA PHE A 421 3.55 -7.77 -19.33
C PHE A 421 2.61 -8.85 -18.78
N LYS A 422 2.89 -9.30 -17.56
CA LYS A 422 2.11 -10.33 -16.86
C LYS A 422 1.07 -9.74 -15.90
N MET A 423 1.17 -8.44 -15.58
CA MET A 423 0.29 -7.74 -14.64
C MET A 423 -0.28 -6.46 -15.23
N ASP A 424 -1.36 -5.97 -14.62
CA ASP A 424 -1.92 -4.64 -14.85
C ASP A 424 -1.26 -3.64 -13.90
N TYR A 425 -0.95 -2.45 -14.41
CA TYR A 425 -0.34 -1.36 -13.64
C TYR A 425 -1.26 -0.16 -13.61
N TYR A 426 -1.08 0.67 -12.60
CA TYR A 426 -1.91 1.84 -12.34
C TYR A 426 -1.01 3.01 -11.96
N TRP A 427 -1.43 4.22 -12.33
CA TRP A 427 -0.76 5.44 -11.94
C TRP A 427 -1.55 6.13 -10.85
N MET A 428 -0.94 6.29 -9.69
CA MET A 428 -1.57 6.80 -8.48
C MET A 428 -0.99 8.16 -8.12
N MET A 429 -1.84 9.14 -7.80
CA MET A 429 -1.41 10.46 -7.35
C MET A 429 -2.22 10.92 -6.13
N GLY A 430 -1.59 11.73 -5.28
CA GLY A 430 -2.30 12.45 -4.23
C GLY A 430 -3.05 13.67 -4.77
N ASP A 431 -4.12 14.11 -4.12
CA ASP A 431 -4.83 15.32 -4.47
C ASP A 431 -4.08 16.58 -4.01
N ASN A 432 -3.28 16.47 -2.92
CA ASN A 432 -2.29 17.48 -2.54
C ASN A 432 -1.00 17.23 -3.35
N ARG A 433 -0.95 17.79 -4.56
CA ARG A 433 -0.03 17.46 -5.63
C ARG A 433 1.44 17.64 -5.29
N ASP A 434 1.77 18.67 -4.55
CA ASP A 434 3.15 19.01 -4.20
C ASP A 434 3.58 18.44 -2.85
N ASN A 435 2.63 17.84 -2.10
CA ASN A 435 2.87 17.20 -0.80
C ASN A 435 2.49 15.70 -0.82
N SER A 436 2.77 15.02 -1.92
CA SER A 436 2.42 13.60 -2.09
C SER A 436 3.60 12.80 -2.61
N ALA A 437 4.03 11.80 -1.84
CA ALA A 437 4.85 10.71 -2.36
C ALA A 437 3.93 9.75 -3.14
N ASP A 438 4.06 9.75 -4.47
CA ASP A 438 3.17 9.01 -5.37
C ASP A 438 3.92 8.48 -6.61
N SER A 439 3.19 8.06 -7.64
CA SER A 439 3.80 7.40 -8.82
C SER A 439 4.76 8.27 -9.63
N ARG A 440 4.89 9.55 -9.31
CA ARG A 440 5.86 10.45 -9.94
C ARG A 440 7.27 10.33 -9.36
N PHE A 441 7.42 9.64 -8.20
CA PHE A 441 8.66 9.52 -7.44
C PHE A 441 9.06 8.07 -7.19
#